data_46c1426e01d873e9e30fc2d80c5aecae
#
_entry.id   46c1426e01d873e9e30fc2d80c5aecae
#
_cell.length_a   1.000
_cell.length_b   1.000
_cell.length_c   1.000
_cell.angle_alpha   90.00
_cell.angle_beta   90.00
_cell.angle_gamma   90.00
#
_symmetry.space_group_name_H-M   'P 1'
#
loop_
_entity.id
_entity.type
_entity.pdbx_description
1 polymer ?
#
loop_
_entity_poly.entity_id
_entity_poly.type
_entity_poly.pdbx_seq_one_letter_code
_entity_poly.pdbx_strand_id
1 'polypeptide(L)'
;MCSPLVGKIIDRFGYKIVMVMDTLILVVVCFFYGFAHHMFSMDVVFIVCCVNYVLDAVISLASMASNVYVQDLSDSPEEVKATISTGVSVNHLITILIALFGGWIWQVMGIETLFMLSAAFGLCNSAYAASITVPNKK
;
A
#
# COMPACT_ATOMS: atom_id res chain seq x y z
N MET A 1 -13.22 5.29 12.93
CA MET A 1 -14.37 6.07 12.45
C MET A 1 -14.29 6.51 10.97
N CYS A 2 -13.22 6.22 10.21
CA CYS A 2 -13.12 6.55 8.76
C CYS A 2 -13.68 5.46 7.83
N SER A 3 -14.08 4.31 8.35
CA SER A 3 -14.61 3.17 7.58
C SER A 3 -15.79 3.50 6.64
N PRO A 4 -16.80 4.30 7.05
CA PRO A 4 -17.91 4.61 6.16
C PRO A 4 -17.53 5.51 4.97
N LEU A 5 -16.44 6.27 5.10
CA LEU A 5 -15.97 7.13 4.02
C LEU A 5 -15.25 6.30 2.94
N VAL A 6 -14.44 5.33 3.36
CA VAL A 6 -13.77 4.39 2.46
C VAL A 6 -14.79 3.53 1.71
N GLY A 7 -15.83 3.04 2.40
CA GLY A 7 -16.93 2.32 1.75
C GLY A 7 -17.59 3.13 0.64
N LYS A 8 -17.94 4.40 0.90
CA LYS A 8 -18.51 5.29 -0.12
C LYS A 8 -17.60 5.57 -1.32
N ILE A 9 -16.28 5.62 -1.09
CA ILE A 9 -15.29 5.80 -2.15
C ILE A 9 -15.23 4.53 -3.00
N ILE A 10 -15.19 3.36 -2.37
CA ILE A 10 -15.21 2.07 -3.05
C ILE A 10 -16.48 1.89 -3.88
N ASP A 11 -17.64 2.21 -3.30
CA ASP A 11 -18.94 2.12 -3.98
C ASP A 11 -19.01 3.05 -5.20
N ARG A 12 -18.33 4.20 -5.16
CA ARG A 12 -18.35 5.19 -6.24
C ARG A 12 -17.33 4.93 -7.34
N PHE A 13 -16.12 4.51 -6.98
CA PHE A 13 -14.98 4.36 -7.91
C PHE A 13 -14.65 2.92 -8.23
N GLY A 14 -15.15 1.96 -7.43
CA GLY A 14 -14.82 0.54 -7.55
C GLY A 14 -13.48 0.17 -6.91
N TYR A 15 -13.34 -1.07 -6.50
CA TYR A 15 -12.16 -1.61 -5.80
C TYR A 15 -10.87 -1.43 -6.60
N LYS A 16 -10.92 -1.68 -7.90
CA LYS A 16 -9.76 -1.66 -8.79
C LYS A 16 -9.09 -0.29 -8.82
N ILE A 17 -9.88 0.77 -8.97
CA ILE A 17 -9.37 2.14 -9.04
C ILE A 17 -8.75 2.53 -7.71
N VAL A 18 -9.40 2.19 -6.59
CA VAL A 18 -8.89 2.48 -5.24
C VAL A 18 -7.56 1.77 -5.00
N MET A 19 -7.44 0.48 -5.36
CA MET A 19 -6.20 -0.30 -5.20
C MET A 19 -5.05 0.24 -6.06
N VAL A 20 -5.32 0.66 -7.29
CA VAL A 20 -4.30 1.24 -8.17
C VAL A 20 -3.87 2.62 -7.68
N MET A 21 -4.80 3.46 -7.27
CA MET A 21 -4.48 4.79 -6.73
C MET A 21 -3.68 4.70 -5.45
N ASP A 22 -4.02 3.78 -4.56
CA ASP A 22 -3.29 3.47 -3.33
C ASP A 22 -1.80 3.19 -3.62
N THR A 23 -1.53 2.24 -4.51
CA THR A 23 -0.16 1.86 -4.86
C THR A 23 0.60 2.96 -5.60
N LEU A 24 -0.05 3.78 -6.42
CA LEU A 24 0.58 4.92 -7.08
C LEU A 24 0.98 6.01 -6.08
N ILE A 25 0.12 6.31 -5.11
CA ILE A 25 0.46 7.26 -4.04
C ILE A 25 1.62 6.72 -3.21
N LEU A 26 1.64 5.41 -2.90
CA LEU A 26 2.76 4.77 -2.20
C LEU A 26 4.09 4.96 -2.95
N VAL A 27 4.10 4.83 -4.28
CA VAL A 27 5.30 5.07 -5.09
C VAL A 27 5.80 6.52 -4.93
N VAL A 28 4.89 7.50 -4.95
CA VAL A 28 5.22 8.91 -4.72
C VAL A 28 5.79 9.13 -3.33
N VAL A 29 5.18 8.55 -2.31
CA VAL A 29 5.65 8.61 -0.92
C VAL A 29 7.06 8.02 -0.79
N CYS A 30 7.31 6.84 -1.37
CA CYS A 30 8.63 6.21 -1.38
C CYS A 30 9.67 7.06 -2.07
N PHE A 31 9.32 7.70 -3.19
CA PHE A 31 10.21 8.61 -3.88
C PHE A 31 10.64 9.79 -2.99
N PHE A 32 9.71 10.44 -2.32
CA PHE A 32 10.01 11.55 -1.43
C PHE A 32 10.80 11.11 -0.19
N TYR A 33 10.52 9.96 0.39
CA TYR A 33 11.33 9.44 1.50
C TYR A 33 12.79 9.13 1.09
N GLY A 34 12.99 8.63 -0.13
CA GLY A 34 14.34 8.31 -0.63
C GLY A 34 15.15 9.54 -1.04
N PHE A 35 14.49 10.52 -1.69
CA PHE A 35 15.20 11.59 -2.40
C PHE A 35 14.99 13.00 -1.87
N ALA A 36 14.10 13.23 -0.89
CA ALA A 36 13.80 14.56 -0.39
C ALA A 36 15.05 15.30 0.13
N HIS A 37 16.00 14.58 0.73
CA HIS A 37 17.22 15.18 1.29
C HIS A 37 18.20 15.69 0.21
N HIS A 38 18.08 15.22 -1.05
CA HIS A 38 18.84 15.75 -2.17
C HIS A 38 18.16 16.95 -2.84
N MET A 39 16.84 17.07 -2.70
CA MET A 39 16.04 18.06 -3.41
C MET A 39 15.78 19.31 -2.58
N PHE A 40 15.75 19.19 -1.25
CA PHE A 40 15.30 20.23 -0.35
C PHE A 40 16.28 20.46 0.83
N SER A 41 16.24 21.65 1.42
CA SER A 41 16.94 21.93 2.67
C SER A 41 16.37 21.10 3.83
N MET A 42 17.17 20.86 4.87
CA MET A 42 16.79 19.98 6.00
C MET A 42 15.46 20.38 6.67
N ASP A 43 15.17 21.67 6.77
CA ASP A 43 13.91 22.17 7.35
C ASP A 43 12.69 21.77 6.50
N VAL A 44 12.84 21.82 5.17
CA VAL A 44 11.79 21.40 4.21
C VAL A 44 11.65 19.90 4.18
N VAL A 45 12.74 19.16 4.26
CA VAL A 45 12.72 17.68 4.34
C VAL A 45 11.87 17.20 5.51
N PHE A 46 11.99 17.84 6.68
CA PHE A 46 11.17 17.50 7.84
C PHE A 46 9.66 17.65 7.55
N ILE A 47 9.28 18.77 6.93
CA ILE A 47 7.88 19.03 6.55
C ILE A 47 7.39 18.00 5.53
N VAL A 48 8.21 17.70 4.52
CA VAL A 48 7.89 16.68 3.49
C VAL A 48 7.69 15.30 4.13
N CYS A 49 8.55 14.91 5.07
CA CYS A 49 8.38 13.65 5.79
C CYS A 49 7.10 13.63 6.64
N CYS A 50 6.74 14.72 7.29
CA CYS A 50 5.48 14.81 8.04
C CYS A 50 4.26 14.68 7.12
N VAL A 51 4.26 15.32 5.97
CA VAL A 51 3.19 15.21 4.97
C VAL A 51 3.11 13.78 4.43
N ASN A 52 4.25 13.18 4.09
CA ASN A 52 4.32 11.79 3.64
C ASN A 52 3.78 10.81 4.70
N TYR A 53 4.10 11.02 5.97
CA TYR A 53 3.58 10.20 7.06
C TYR A 53 2.05 10.26 7.16
N VAL A 54 1.46 11.44 6.98
CA VAL A 54 0.00 11.61 6.94
C VAL A 54 -0.60 10.92 5.71
N LEU A 55 0.04 11.04 4.54
CA LEU A 55 -0.38 10.35 3.32
C LEU A 55 -0.33 8.84 3.50
N ASP A 56 0.73 8.30 4.08
CA ASP A 56 0.88 6.87 4.37
C ASP A 56 -0.22 6.35 5.30
N ALA A 57 -0.57 7.13 6.32
CA ALA A 57 -1.70 6.81 7.20
C ALA A 57 -3.05 6.80 6.46
N VAL A 58 -3.26 7.68 5.49
CA VAL A 58 -4.47 7.70 4.64
C VAL A 58 -4.48 6.48 3.70
N ILE A 59 -3.33 6.13 3.12
CA ILE A 59 -3.15 4.96 2.27
C ILE A 59 -3.49 3.67 3.02
N SER A 60 -3.05 3.56 4.27
CA SER A 60 -3.36 2.39 5.13
C SER A 60 -4.86 2.13 5.28
N LEU A 61 -5.69 3.16 5.17
CA LEU A 61 -7.15 3.00 5.17
C LEU A 61 -7.67 2.38 3.87
N ALA A 62 -7.00 2.63 2.74
CA ALA A 62 -7.39 2.08 1.44
C ALA A 62 -7.12 0.57 1.33
N SER A 63 -6.21 0.02 2.16
CA SER A 63 -6.00 -1.43 2.26
C SER A 63 -7.27 -2.19 2.68
N MET A 64 -8.21 -1.50 3.32
CA MET A 64 -9.54 -2.04 3.61
C MET A 64 -10.32 -2.39 2.33
N ALA A 65 -10.02 -1.75 1.20
CA ALA A 65 -10.65 -2.07 -0.08
C ALA A 65 -10.40 -3.51 -0.52
N SER A 66 -9.19 -4.03 -0.30
CA SER A 66 -8.85 -5.43 -0.56
C SER A 66 -9.69 -6.39 0.29
N ASN A 67 -9.93 -6.07 1.55
CA ASN A 67 -10.74 -6.89 2.45
C ASN A 67 -12.21 -6.90 2.01
N VAL A 68 -12.74 -5.76 1.57
CA VAL A 68 -14.12 -5.66 1.06
C VAL A 68 -14.24 -6.43 -0.27
N TYR A 69 -13.24 -6.36 -1.14
CA TYR A 69 -13.18 -7.16 -2.36
C TYR A 69 -13.22 -8.67 -2.06
N VAL A 70 -12.46 -9.14 -1.07
CA VAL A 70 -12.49 -10.54 -0.62
C VAL A 70 -13.88 -10.92 -0.11
N GLN A 71 -14.53 -10.06 0.66
CA GLN A 71 -15.89 -10.30 1.16
C GLN A 71 -16.91 -10.43 0.03
N ASP A 72 -16.79 -9.60 -1.01
CA ASP A 72 -17.71 -9.61 -2.15
C ASP A 72 -17.49 -10.81 -3.09
N LEU A 73 -16.28 -11.39 -3.09
CA LEU A 73 -15.92 -12.51 -3.95
C LEU A 73 -16.17 -13.86 -3.29
N SER A 74 -16.22 -13.93 -1.98
CA SER A 74 -16.37 -15.17 -1.22
C SER A 74 -17.84 -15.57 -1.05
N ASP A 75 -18.11 -16.86 -1.16
CA ASP A 75 -19.47 -17.41 -1.09
C ASP A 75 -19.93 -17.68 0.36
N SER A 76 -19.00 -17.75 1.31
CA SER A 76 -19.31 -18.03 2.73
C SER A 76 -18.51 -17.19 3.71
N PRO A 77 -19.06 -16.90 4.91
CA PRO A 77 -18.34 -16.18 5.97
C PRO A 77 -17.07 -16.89 6.47
N GLU A 78 -17.03 -18.22 6.41
CA GLU A 78 -15.88 -19.05 6.77
C GLU A 78 -14.74 -18.83 5.77
N GLU A 79 -15.05 -18.79 4.48
CA GLU A 79 -14.11 -18.55 3.42
C GLU A 79 -13.52 -17.14 3.50
N VAL A 80 -14.33 -16.12 3.78
CA VAL A 80 -13.88 -14.76 4.07
C VAL A 80 -12.86 -14.74 5.19
N LYS A 81 -13.20 -15.35 6.33
CA LYS A 81 -12.30 -15.41 7.50
C LYS A 81 -11.00 -16.12 7.19
N ALA A 82 -11.06 -17.28 6.51
CA ALA A 82 -9.88 -18.06 6.15
C ALA A 82 -8.96 -17.27 5.20
N THR A 83 -9.53 -16.63 4.19
CA THR A 83 -8.76 -15.85 3.22
C THR A 83 -8.11 -14.63 3.85
N ILE A 84 -8.85 -13.84 4.63
CA ILE A 84 -8.31 -12.66 5.32
C ILE A 84 -7.25 -13.08 6.34
N SER A 85 -7.51 -14.12 7.14
CA SER A 85 -6.54 -14.60 8.14
C SER A 85 -5.25 -15.10 7.49
N THR A 86 -5.36 -15.84 6.40
CA THR A 86 -4.19 -16.29 5.62
C THR A 86 -3.43 -15.10 5.04
N GLY A 87 -4.12 -14.13 4.47
CA GLY A 87 -3.53 -12.90 3.94
C GLY A 87 -2.76 -12.12 5.00
N VAL A 88 -3.34 -11.95 6.19
CA VAL A 88 -2.69 -11.29 7.34
C VAL A 88 -1.44 -12.07 7.78
N SER A 89 -1.52 -13.39 7.87
CA SER A 89 -0.39 -14.24 8.27
C SER A 89 0.77 -14.16 7.28
N VAL A 90 0.47 -14.23 5.98
CA VAL A 90 1.46 -14.06 4.90
C VAL A 90 2.08 -12.66 4.95
N ASN A 91 1.25 -11.62 5.15
CA ASN A 91 1.74 -10.25 5.26
C ASN A 91 2.71 -10.07 6.44
N HIS A 92 2.41 -10.65 7.59
CA HIS A 92 3.33 -10.61 8.74
C HIS A 92 4.65 -11.34 8.45
N LEU A 93 4.61 -12.50 7.80
CA LEU A 93 5.82 -13.22 7.40
C LEU A 93 6.68 -12.37 6.44
N ILE A 94 6.06 -11.79 5.42
CA ILE A 94 6.74 -10.89 4.47
C ILE A 94 7.32 -9.68 5.20
N THR A 95 6.59 -9.07 6.12
CA THR A 95 7.05 -7.91 6.91
C THR A 95 8.29 -8.23 7.73
N ILE A 96 8.36 -9.41 8.36
CA ILE A 96 9.54 -9.86 9.10
C ILE A 96 10.74 -10.01 8.16
N LEU A 97 10.54 -10.64 7.00
CA LEU A 97 11.61 -10.80 6.01
C LEU A 97 12.10 -9.44 5.48
N ILE A 98 11.18 -8.53 5.17
CA ILE A 98 11.52 -7.17 4.72
C ILE A 98 12.26 -6.41 5.82
N ALA A 99 11.87 -6.53 7.09
CA ALA A 99 12.57 -5.87 8.20
C ALA A 99 14.01 -6.35 8.34
N LEU A 100 14.25 -7.66 8.20
CA LEU A 100 15.59 -8.24 8.25
C LEU A 100 16.46 -7.81 7.06
N PHE A 101 15.96 -7.99 5.85
CA PHE A 101 16.71 -7.66 4.64
C PHE A 101 16.77 -6.15 4.39
N GLY A 102 15.73 -5.40 4.74
CA GLY A 102 15.66 -3.96 4.61
C GLY A 102 16.73 -3.24 5.45
N GLY A 103 16.93 -3.69 6.69
CA GLY A 103 18.02 -3.18 7.53
C GLY A 103 19.41 -3.44 6.94
N TRP A 104 19.62 -4.62 6.36
CA TRP A 104 20.85 -4.96 5.67
C TRP A 104 21.07 -4.12 4.40
N ILE A 105 20.04 -3.99 3.56
CA ILE A 105 20.09 -3.16 2.34
C ILE A 105 20.40 -1.70 2.71
N TRP A 106 19.75 -1.16 3.74
CA TRP A 106 20.02 0.19 4.20
C TRP A 106 21.48 0.38 4.59
N GLN A 107 22.06 -0.55 5.34
CA GLN A 107 23.46 -0.45 5.79
C GLN A 107 24.46 -0.56 4.65
N VAL A 108 24.20 -1.40 3.66
CA VAL A 108 25.16 -1.72 2.57
C VAL A 108 24.96 -0.82 1.35
N MET A 109 23.73 -0.53 0.99
CA MET A 109 23.35 0.13 -0.26
C MET A 109 22.73 1.52 -0.08
N GLY A 110 22.46 1.91 1.16
CA GLY A 110 21.86 3.20 1.49
C GLY A 110 20.32 3.22 1.47
N ILE A 111 19.78 4.28 2.06
CA ILE A 111 18.34 4.49 2.20
C ILE A 111 17.64 4.66 0.85
N GLU A 112 18.31 5.29 -0.10
CA GLU A 112 17.79 5.56 -1.45
C GLU A 112 17.45 4.28 -2.19
N THR A 113 18.37 3.30 -2.14
CA THR A 113 18.17 1.99 -2.78
C THR A 113 17.00 1.24 -2.17
N LEU A 114 16.83 1.33 -0.84
CA LEU A 114 15.71 0.71 -0.14
C LEU A 114 14.37 1.28 -0.63
N PHE A 115 14.25 2.60 -0.72
CA PHE A 115 13.02 3.24 -1.18
C PHE A 115 12.78 3.07 -2.69
N MET A 116 13.83 3.06 -3.51
CA MET A 116 13.70 2.72 -4.94
C MET A 116 13.18 1.30 -5.13
N LEU A 117 13.68 0.35 -4.37
CA LEU A 117 13.22 -1.04 -4.43
C LEU A 117 11.76 -1.14 -4.00
N SER A 118 11.38 -0.45 -2.93
CA SER A 118 10.00 -0.37 -2.46
C SER A 118 9.07 0.25 -3.51
N ALA A 119 9.50 1.31 -4.19
CA ALA A 119 8.75 1.94 -5.28
C ALA A 119 8.59 0.98 -6.48
N ALA A 120 9.63 0.23 -6.83
CA ALA A 120 9.57 -0.78 -7.89
C ALA A 120 8.55 -1.88 -7.57
N PHE A 121 8.55 -2.40 -6.33
CA PHE A 121 7.52 -3.36 -5.88
C PHE A 121 6.12 -2.74 -5.88
N GLY A 122 5.98 -1.47 -5.50
CA GLY A 122 4.71 -0.74 -5.59
C GLY A 122 4.19 -0.65 -7.02
N LEU A 123 5.06 -0.38 -8.00
CA LEU A 123 4.69 -0.38 -9.42
C LEU A 123 4.27 -1.76 -9.91
N CYS A 124 4.98 -2.82 -9.53
CA CYS A 124 4.59 -4.20 -9.85
C CYS A 124 3.21 -4.53 -9.26
N ASN A 125 2.96 -4.14 -8.01
CA ASN A 125 1.68 -4.34 -7.37
C ASN A 125 0.56 -3.54 -8.05
N SER A 126 0.83 -2.30 -8.48
CA SER A 126 -0.11 -1.47 -9.24
C SER A 126 -0.48 -2.12 -10.58
N ALA A 127 0.51 -2.65 -11.31
CA ALA A 127 0.30 -3.36 -12.56
C ALA A 127 -0.54 -4.62 -12.34
N TYR A 128 -0.28 -5.37 -11.27
CA TYR A 128 -1.08 -6.54 -10.90
C TYR A 128 -2.52 -6.14 -10.55
N ALA A 129 -2.72 -5.13 -9.71
CA ALA A 129 -4.04 -4.61 -9.36
C ALA A 129 -4.82 -4.13 -10.59
N ALA A 130 -4.14 -3.51 -11.56
CA ALA A 130 -4.75 -3.10 -12.82
C ALA A 130 -5.16 -4.28 -13.71
N SER A 131 -4.53 -5.44 -13.57
CA SER A 131 -4.87 -6.66 -14.32
C SER A 131 -6.05 -7.45 -13.73
N ILE A 132 -6.44 -7.17 -12.48
CA ILE A 132 -7.57 -7.85 -11.82
C ILE A 132 -8.87 -7.55 -12.57
N THR A 133 -9.59 -8.60 -12.94
CA THR A 133 -10.93 -8.49 -13.53
C THR A 133 -11.97 -8.53 -12.41
N VAL A 134 -12.66 -7.40 -12.21
CA VAL A 134 -13.76 -7.33 -11.24
C VAL A 134 -15.02 -7.89 -11.90
N PRO A 135 -15.68 -8.92 -11.32
CA PRO A 135 -16.95 -9.42 -11.82
C PRO A 135 -17.99 -8.28 -11.74
N ASN A 136 -18.63 -8.01 -12.88
CA ASN A 136 -19.66 -6.99 -12.95
C ASN A 136 -20.92 -7.55 -12.27
N LYS A 137 -21.12 -7.23 -10.98
CA LYS A 137 -22.42 -7.48 -10.32
C LYS A 137 -23.44 -6.54 -10.96
N LYS A 138 -24.29 -7.10 -11.82
CA LYS A 138 -25.54 -6.47 -12.25
C LYS A 138 -26.51 -6.37 -11.07
#